data_03329c2011bd97f5ef8aace4704534ea
#
_entry.id   03329c2011bd97f5ef8aace4704534ea
#
_cell.length_a   1.000
_cell.length_b   1.000
_cell.length_c   1.000
_cell.angle_alpha   90.00
_cell.angle_beta   90.00
_cell.angle_gamma   90.00
#
_symmetry.space_group_name_H-M   'P 1'
#
loop_
_entity.id
_entity.type
_entity.pdbx_description
1 polymer ?
#
loop_
_entity_poly.entity_id
_entity_poly.type
_entity_poly.pdbx_seq_one_letter_code
_entity_poly.pdbx_strand_id
1 'polypeptide(L)'
;MQAKHQVFARGSPYSDYRVRLSCIFMGLGQLFCRQFIKGALLLLFEIGFILFLVFQGVENIIGLFTLGTTEGVPIMGIEGDNSVSMLAWGITTLFLIAFFVLAYHANVKDVIFTVREIGRGSRVRTFRESCKTLLNQKFYVLTLALPLAFVCIFNVMPIVFTALVAFTNYGGEIVPPKLVSWTGFQSFRVIFTMSEYIGTMGKIL
;
A
#
# COMPACT_ATOMS: atom_id res chain seq x y z
N MET A 1 9.03 -38.74 29.88
CA MET A 1 8.37 -37.47 29.42
C MET A 1 9.19 -36.68 28.42
N GLN A 2 10.29 -37.20 27.87
CA GLN A 2 11.19 -36.49 26.93
C GLN A 2 10.92 -36.75 25.43
N ALA A 3 10.06 -37.69 25.07
CA ALA A 3 9.88 -38.10 23.68
C ALA A 3 8.93 -37.19 22.84
N LYS A 4 8.12 -36.33 23.46
CA LYS A 4 7.18 -35.44 22.76
C LYS A 4 7.83 -34.14 22.22
N HIS A 5 9.04 -33.77 22.66
CA HIS A 5 9.72 -32.55 22.23
C HIS A 5 10.59 -32.70 20.96
N GLN A 6 10.90 -33.92 20.54
CA GLN A 6 11.80 -34.15 19.39
C GLN A 6 11.09 -34.22 18.03
N VAL A 7 9.78 -34.32 17.97
CA VAL A 7 9.04 -34.47 16.70
C VAL A 7 8.95 -33.16 15.90
N PHE A 8 9.10 -32.02 16.55
CA PHE A 8 8.99 -30.70 15.89
C PHE A 8 10.29 -30.22 15.21
N ALA A 9 11.42 -30.91 15.40
CA ALA A 9 12.73 -30.46 14.89
C ALA A 9 13.00 -30.82 13.40
N ARG A 10 12.15 -31.55 12.71
CA ARG A 10 12.41 -32.10 11.36
C ARG A 10 11.56 -31.51 10.23
N GLY A 11 10.59 -30.64 10.47
CA GLY A 11 9.78 -30.00 9.44
C GLY A 11 10.25 -28.57 9.14
N SER A 12 10.23 -28.18 7.87
CA SER A 12 10.39 -26.78 7.49
C SER A 12 9.33 -25.92 8.21
N PRO A 13 9.68 -24.78 8.81
CA PRO A 13 8.71 -23.91 9.49
C PRO A 13 7.57 -23.45 8.55
N TYR A 14 7.80 -23.47 7.25
CA TYR A 14 6.79 -23.20 6.22
C TYR A 14 5.72 -24.30 6.10
N SER A 15 5.99 -25.50 6.59
CA SER A 15 5.04 -26.62 6.60
C SER A 15 4.07 -26.56 7.78
N ASP A 16 4.30 -25.72 8.78
CA ASP A 16 3.44 -25.56 9.95
C ASP A 16 2.10 -24.92 9.55
N TYR A 17 0.99 -25.53 9.99
CA TYR A 17 -0.36 -25.04 9.71
C TYR A 17 -0.58 -23.59 10.19
N ARG A 18 0.10 -23.14 11.26
CA ARG A 18 0.03 -21.78 11.80
C ARG A 18 0.54 -20.76 10.80
N VAL A 19 1.64 -21.08 10.10
CA VAL A 19 2.21 -20.22 9.05
C VAL A 19 1.25 -20.19 7.86
N ARG A 20 0.71 -21.32 7.43
CA ARG A 20 -0.25 -21.39 6.32
C ARG A 20 -1.51 -20.59 6.61
N LEU A 21 -2.07 -20.68 7.83
CA LEU A 21 -3.22 -19.87 8.24
C LEU A 21 -2.91 -18.37 8.22
N SER A 22 -1.70 -17.98 8.61
CA SER A 22 -1.27 -16.59 8.54
C SER A 22 -1.03 -16.08 7.12
N CYS A 23 -0.87 -17.00 6.15
CA CYS A 23 -0.82 -16.67 4.71
C CYS A 23 -2.22 -16.55 4.07
N ILE A 24 -3.32 -16.88 4.79
CA ILE A 24 -4.69 -16.69 4.32
C ILE A 24 -5.31 -15.48 5.02
N PHE A 25 -5.15 -15.40 6.34
CA PHE A 25 -5.65 -14.30 7.16
C PHE A 25 -4.55 -13.79 8.08
N MET A 26 -4.31 -12.49 8.02
CA MET A 26 -3.33 -11.81 8.84
C MET A 26 -3.70 -11.94 10.33
N GLY A 27 -2.76 -12.40 11.16
CA GLY A 27 -2.98 -12.53 12.61
C GLY A 27 -3.49 -13.90 13.08
N LEU A 28 -4.10 -14.74 12.23
CA LEU A 28 -4.52 -16.08 12.67
C LEU A 28 -3.35 -16.92 13.18
N GLY A 29 -2.21 -16.87 12.50
CA GLY A 29 -1.02 -17.58 12.95
C GLY A 29 -0.56 -17.17 14.37
N GLN A 30 -0.64 -15.87 14.69
CA GLN A 30 -0.34 -15.36 16.02
C GLN A 30 -1.34 -15.82 17.07
N LEU A 31 -2.64 -15.86 16.74
CA LEU A 31 -3.68 -16.36 17.64
C LEU A 31 -3.38 -17.82 18.02
N PHE A 32 -3.05 -18.67 17.07
CA PHE A 32 -2.67 -20.07 17.32
C PHE A 32 -1.31 -20.22 18.05
N CYS A 33 -0.46 -19.20 17.98
CA CYS A 33 0.75 -19.10 18.80
C CYS A 33 0.50 -18.51 20.19
N ARG A 34 -0.75 -18.34 20.64
CA ARG A 34 -1.15 -17.72 21.92
C ARG A 34 -0.76 -16.25 22.07
N GLN A 35 -0.54 -15.54 20.97
CA GLN A 35 -0.33 -14.08 20.97
C GLN A 35 -1.66 -13.36 20.66
N PHE A 36 -2.66 -13.51 21.54
CA PHE A 36 -4.04 -13.08 21.28
C PHE A 36 -4.17 -11.61 20.93
N ILE A 37 -3.55 -10.70 21.70
CA ILE A 37 -3.65 -9.25 21.48
C ILE A 37 -3.06 -8.87 20.11
N LYS A 38 -1.89 -9.41 19.79
CA LYS A 38 -1.22 -9.13 18.51
C LYS A 38 -2.01 -9.69 17.33
N GLY A 39 -2.46 -10.94 17.44
CA GLY A 39 -3.27 -11.58 16.39
C GLY A 39 -4.60 -10.87 16.16
N ALA A 40 -5.30 -10.46 17.23
CA ALA A 40 -6.55 -9.72 17.14
C ALA A 40 -6.37 -8.35 16.48
N LEU A 41 -5.32 -7.58 16.84
CA LEU A 41 -5.02 -6.29 16.23
C LEU A 41 -4.71 -6.42 14.73
N LEU A 42 -3.94 -7.43 14.34
CA LEU A 42 -3.59 -7.67 12.95
C LEU A 42 -4.81 -8.11 12.12
N LEU A 43 -5.66 -8.94 12.69
CA LEU A 43 -6.89 -9.37 12.04
C LEU A 43 -7.88 -8.21 11.90
N LEU A 44 -8.00 -7.35 12.92
CA LEU A 44 -8.82 -6.15 12.85
C LEU A 44 -8.31 -5.18 11.77
N PHE A 45 -6.99 -5.04 11.66
CA PHE A 45 -6.36 -4.23 10.62
C PHE A 45 -6.67 -4.78 9.21
N GLU A 46 -6.59 -6.11 9.00
CA GLU A 46 -6.95 -6.75 7.73
C GLU A 46 -8.42 -6.54 7.38
N ILE A 47 -9.33 -6.78 8.34
CA ILE A 47 -10.77 -6.57 8.14
C ILE A 47 -11.03 -5.10 7.76
N GLY A 48 -10.44 -4.15 8.49
CA GLY A 48 -10.57 -2.72 8.18
C GLY A 48 -10.06 -2.38 6.78
N PHE A 49 -8.95 -2.97 6.36
CA PHE A 49 -8.42 -2.78 5.01
C PHE A 49 -9.31 -3.39 3.93
N ILE A 50 -9.84 -4.59 4.15
CA ILE A 50 -10.79 -5.22 3.22
C ILE A 50 -12.07 -4.38 3.09
N LEU A 51 -12.62 -3.88 4.20
CA LEU A 51 -13.77 -2.99 4.17
C LEU A 51 -13.46 -1.70 3.39
N PHE A 52 -12.30 -1.09 3.64
CA PHE A 52 -11.87 0.06 2.85
C PHE A 52 -11.80 -0.25 1.35
N LEU A 53 -11.22 -1.39 0.96
CA LEU A 53 -11.13 -1.79 -0.45
C LEU A 53 -12.52 -1.98 -1.06
N VAL A 54 -13.44 -2.63 -0.35
CA VAL A 54 -14.80 -2.90 -0.85
C VAL A 54 -15.62 -1.62 -1.00
N PHE A 55 -15.54 -0.70 -0.03
CA PHE A 55 -16.38 0.51 -0.04
C PHE A 55 -15.81 1.65 -0.87
N GLN A 56 -14.49 1.80 -0.94
CA GLN A 56 -13.85 2.94 -1.61
C GLN A 56 -12.71 2.53 -2.55
N GLY A 57 -11.93 1.52 -2.17
CA GLY A 57 -10.71 1.16 -2.88
C GLY A 57 -10.96 0.74 -4.33
N VAL A 58 -11.98 -0.08 -4.57
CA VAL A 58 -12.35 -0.54 -5.92
C VAL A 58 -12.78 0.64 -6.78
N GLU A 59 -13.62 1.53 -6.26
CA GLU A 59 -14.08 2.72 -6.96
C GLU A 59 -12.93 3.67 -7.28
N ASN A 60 -12.04 3.90 -6.33
CA ASN A 60 -10.83 4.71 -6.53
C ASN A 60 -9.90 4.13 -7.61
N ILE A 61 -9.76 2.80 -7.67
CA ILE A 61 -8.94 2.15 -8.70
C ILE A 61 -9.61 2.26 -10.06
N ILE A 62 -10.93 2.06 -10.16
CA ILE A 62 -11.68 2.26 -11.40
C ILE A 62 -11.52 3.72 -11.85
N GLY A 63 -11.71 4.68 -10.94
CA GLY A 63 -11.54 6.10 -11.19
C GLY A 63 -10.14 6.48 -11.68
N LEU A 64 -9.10 5.79 -11.19
CA LEU A 64 -7.72 5.97 -11.68
C LEU A 64 -7.58 5.66 -13.16
N PHE A 65 -8.26 4.62 -13.65
CA PHE A 65 -8.18 4.22 -15.07
C PHE A 65 -9.15 4.99 -15.97
N THR A 66 -10.36 5.28 -15.48
CA THR A 66 -11.41 5.96 -16.27
C THR A 66 -11.27 7.47 -16.26
N LEU A 67 -10.69 8.04 -15.20
CA LEU A 67 -10.61 9.48 -14.92
C LEU A 67 -11.98 10.17 -14.89
N GLY A 68 -13.05 9.41 -14.67
CA GLY A 68 -14.44 9.86 -14.68
C GLY A 68 -15.17 9.55 -15.97
N THR A 69 -16.49 9.54 -15.88
CA THR A 69 -17.40 9.21 -16.98
C THR A 69 -18.49 10.26 -17.18
N THR A 70 -18.74 11.07 -16.17
CA THR A 70 -19.83 12.05 -16.16
C THR A 70 -19.29 13.48 -16.17
N GLU A 71 -19.54 14.22 -17.25
CA GLU A 71 -19.19 15.64 -17.29
C GLU A 71 -20.14 16.46 -16.45
N GLY A 72 -19.59 17.37 -15.65
CA GLY A 72 -20.36 18.31 -14.86
C GLY A 72 -20.94 19.43 -15.71
N VAL A 73 -22.21 19.74 -15.51
CA VAL A 73 -22.87 20.91 -16.10
C VAL A 73 -23.29 21.85 -14.96
N PRO A 74 -22.42 22.79 -14.54
CA PRO A 74 -22.67 23.65 -13.38
C PRO A 74 -23.95 24.48 -13.49
N ILE A 75 -24.33 24.88 -14.72
CA ILE A 75 -25.54 25.67 -15.00
C ILE A 75 -26.81 24.87 -14.68
N MET A 76 -26.77 23.54 -14.79
CA MET A 76 -27.90 22.65 -14.50
C MET A 76 -27.84 22.04 -13.09
N GLY A 77 -26.85 22.42 -12.26
CA GLY A 77 -26.63 21.82 -10.94
C GLY A 77 -26.20 20.35 -10.97
N ILE A 78 -25.70 19.87 -12.12
CA ILE A 78 -25.20 18.51 -12.27
C ILE A 78 -23.72 18.52 -11.86
N GLU A 79 -23.43 17.90 -10.72
CA GLU A 79 -22.06 17.65 -10.30
C GLU A 79 -21.48 16.51 -11.15
N GLY A 80 -20.38 16.78 -11.84
CA GLY A 80 -19.65 15.79 -12.65
C GLY A 80 -18.47 15.21 -11.88
N ASP A 81 -17.87 14.21 -12.48
CA ASP A 81 -16.67 13.56 -11.96
C ASP A 81 -15.47 14.52 -12.01
N ASN A 82 -14.70 14.54 -10.92
CA ASN A 82 -13.46 15.30 -10.87
C ASN A 82 -12.28 14.38 -11.18
N SER A 83 -11.83 14.35 -12.43
CA SER A 83 -10.74 13.49 -12.92
C SER A 83 -9.45 13.63 -12.11
N VAL A 84 -9.10 14.85 -11.67
CA VAL A 84 -7.89 15.11 -10.88
C VAL A 84 -8.02 14.48 -9.49
N SER A 85 -9.20 14.60 -8.88
CA SER A 85 -9.49 13.98 -7.59
C SER A 85 -9.47 12.46 -7.69
N MET A 86 -10.07 11.89 -8.74
CA MET A 86 -10.06 10.46 -9.00
C MET A 86 -8.65 9.91 -9.18
N LEU A 87 -7.82 10.62 -9.95
CA LEU A 87 -6.40 10.28 -10.10
C LEU A 87 -5.67 10.28 -8.75
N ALA A 88 -5.87 11.31 -7.93
CA ALA A 88 -5.25 11.43 -6.62
C ALA A 88 -5.69 10.31 -5.65
N TRP A 89 -6.98 10.04 -5.56
CA TRP A 89 -7.52 8.96 -4.71
C TRP A 89 -7.09 7.58 -5.20
N GLY A 90 -7.02 7.37 -6.51
CA GLY A 90 -6.52 6.13 -7.09
C GLY A 90 -5.06 5.87 -6.73
N ILE A 91 -4.18 6.87 -6.88
CA ILE A 91 -2.77 6.78 -6.48
C ILE A 91 -2.67 6.50 -4.97
N THR A 92 -3.43 7.23 -4.14
CA THR A 92 -3.46 7.01 -2.70
C THR A 92 -3.82 5.57 -2.36
N THR A 93 -4.83 5.01 -3.04
CA THR A 93 -5.25 3.62 -2.85
C THR A 93 -4.15 2.63 -3.23
N LEU A 94 -3.41 2.87 -4.33
CA LEU A 94 -2.26 2.04 -4.69
C LEU A 94 -1.15 2.06 -3.63
N PHE A 95 -0.85 3.22 -3.06
CA PHE A 95 0.11 3.33 -1.95
C PHE A 95 -0.37 2.58 -0.70
N LEU A 96 -1.66 2.67 -0.37
CA LEU A 96 -2.23 1.92 0.75
C LEU A 96 -2.17 0.40 0.53
N ILE A 97 -2.43 -0.07 -0.70
CA ILE A 97 -2.28 -1.48 -1.07
C ILE A 97 -0.81 -1.91 -0.92
N ALA A 98 0.14 -1.12 -1.44
CA ALA A 98 1.57 -1.43 -1.30
C ALA A 98 1.98 -1.51 0.17
N PHE A 99 1.54 -0.56 0.99
CA PHE A 99 1.77 -0.58 2.43
C PHE A 99 1.18 -1.83 3.11
N PHE A 100 -0.07 -2.20 2.74
CA PHE A 100 -0.71 -3.39 3.26
C PHE A 100 0.07 -4.67 2.90
N VAL A 101 0.53 -4.79 1.66
CA VAL A 101 1.36 -5.92 1.22
C VAL A 101 2.66 -6.01 2.02
N LEU A 102 3.32 -4.88 2.29
CA LEU A 102 4.52 -4.85 3.13
C LEU A 102 4.22 -5.28 4.58
N ALA A 103 3.13 -4.78 5.17
CA ALA A 103 2.69 -5.16 6.50
C ALA A 103 2.34 -6.65 6.57
N TYR A 104 1.65 -7.16 5.54
CA TYR A 104 1.31 -8.57 5.41
C TYR A 104 2.56 -9.46 5.36
N HIS A 105 3.54 -9.07 4.55
CA HIS A 105 4.81 -9.78 4.45
C HIS A 105 5.59 -9.77 5.78
N ALA A 106 5.60 -8.64 6.47
CA ALA A 106 6.21 -8.53 7.79
C ALA A 106 5.50 -9.44 8.83
N ASN A 107 4.16 -9.53 8.76
CA ASN A 107 3.37 -10.41 9.60
C ASN A 107 3.74 -11.89 9.38
N VAL A 108 3.79 -12.36 8.14
CA VAL A 108 4.15 -13.75 7.83
C VAL A 108 5.56 -14.08 8.34
N LYS A 109 6.53 -13.19 8.15
CA LYS A 109 7.89 -13.36 8.67
C LYS A 109 7.92 -13.47 10.20
N ASP A 110 7.10 -12.70 10.89
CA ASP A 110 7.00 -12.72 12.33
C ASP A 110 6.40 -14.05 12.86
N VAL A 111 5.38 -14.60 12.18
CA VAL A 111 4.83 -15.91 12.53
C VAL A 111 5.86 -17.01 12.31
N ILE A 112 6.57 -17.02 11.18
CA ILE A 112 7.63 -17.98 10.90
C ILE A 112 8.71 -17.93 12.00
N PHE A 113 9.10 -16.73 12.41
CA PHE A 113 10.05 -16.55 13.50
C PHE A 113 9.51 -17.14 14.84
N THR A 114 8.25 -16.85 15.18
CA THR A 114 7.60 -17.33 16.40
C THR A 114 7.50 -18.87 16.40
N VAL A 115 7.10 -19.48 15.29
CA VAL A 115 7.03 -20.94 15.14
C VAL A 115 8.41 -21.59 15.30
N ARG A 116 9.46 -20.97 14.75
CA ARG A 116 10.86 -21.44 14.97
C ARG A 116 11.28 -21.38 16.43
N GLU A 117 10.91 -20.32 17.15
CA GLU A 117 11.21 -20.21 18.59
C GLU A 117 10.46 -21.28 19.40
N ILE A 118 9.19 -21.54 19.08
CA ILE A 118 8.42 -22.63 19.72
C ILE A 118 9.08 -23.98 19.45
N GLY A 119 9.51 -24.24 18.21
CA GLY A 119 10.20 -25.49 17.86
C GLY A 119 11.53 -25.70 18.57
N ARG A 120 12.19 -24.62 19.01
CA ARG A 120 13.42 -24.65 19.85
C ARG A 120 13.14 -24.78 21.34
N GLY A 121 11.88 -24.90 21.76
CA GLY A 121 11.49 -24.96 23.16
C GLY A 121 11.51 -23.61 23.87
N SER A 122 11.67 -22.50 23.13
CA SER A 122 11.66 -21.16 23.70
C SER A 122 10.23 -20.72 24.04
N ARG A 123 10.11 -19.90 25.09
CA ARG A 123 8.83 -19.30 25.47
C ARG A 123 8.37 -18.30 24.40
N VAL A 124 7.08 -18.34 24.05
CA VAL A 124 6.47 -17.37 23.14
C VAL A 124 6.47 -15.98 23.78
N ARG A 125 6.93 -14.98 23.03
CA ARG A 125 6.96 -13.60 23.49
C ARG A 125 5.56 -13.04 23.66
N THR A 126 5.32 -12.38 24.77
CA THR A 126 4.08 -11.65 25.02
C THR A 126 4.04 -10.38 24.13
N PHE A 127 2.85 -9.82 23.90
CA PHE A 127 2.69 -8.55 23.16
C PHE A 127 3.57 -7.43 23.74
N ARG A 128 3.57 -7.29 25.07
CA ARG A 128 4.40 -6.30 25.78
C ARG A 128 5.90 -6.51 25.57
N GLU A 129 6.35 -7.76 25.54
CA GLU A 129 7.74 -8.12 25.25
C GLU A 129 8.11 -7.83 23.79
N SER A 130 7.17 -8.06 22.86
CA SER A 130 7.35 -7.72 21.45
C SER A 130 7.47 -6.21 21.24
N CYS A 131 6.62 -5.41 21.88
CA CYS A 131 6.72 -3.95 21.86
C CYS A 131 8.04 -3.46 22.49
N LYS A 132 8.45 -4.04 23.62
CA LYS A 132 9.72 -3.70 24.27
C LYS A 132 10.93 -4.06 23.39
N THR A 133 10.86 -5.17 22.67
CA THR A 133 11.91 -5.56 21.71
C THR A 133 11.98 -4.58 20.53
N LEU A 134 10.84 -4.14 20.01
CA LEU A 134 10.78 -3.11 18.96
C LEU A 134 11.37 -1.78 19.44
N LEU A 135 11.02 -1.35 20.64
CA LEU A 135 11.47 -0.08 21.20
C LEU A 135 12.96 -0.10 21.64
N ASN A 136 13.51 -1.23 22.08
CA ASN A 136 14.85 -1.29 22.60
C ASN A 136 15.85 -1.89 21.59
N GLN A 137 15.52 -3.04 20.99
CA GLN A 137 16.46 -3.77 20.13
C GLN A 137 16.32 -3.43 18.65
N LYS A 138 15.09 -3.07 18.21
CA LYS A 138 14.77 -2.71 16.83
C LYS A 138 14.32 -1.26 16.70
N PHE A 139 14.76 -0.40 17.61
CA PHE A 139 14.43 1.03 17.61
C PHE A 139 14.77 1.71 16.27
N TYR A 140 15.87 1.29 15.64
CA TYR A 140 16.27 1.78 14.33
C TYR A 140 15.19 1.56 13.24
N VAL A 141 14.43 0.46 13.33
CA VAL A 141 13.34 0.19 12.38
C VAL A 141 12.23 1.22 12.54
N LEU A 142 11.84 1.52 13.78
CA LEU A 142 10.81 2.50 14.08
C LEU A 142 11.25 3.91 13.71
N THR A 143 12.50 4.26 14.05
CA THR A 143 13.09 5.57 13.75
C THR A 143 13.24 5.81 12.25
N LEU A 144 13.52 4.78 11.46
CA LEU A 144 13.64 4.90 10.01
C LEU A 144 12.28 4.82 9.29
N ALA A 145 11.35 4.01 9.80
CA ALA A 145 10.04 3.81 9.18
C ALA A 145 9.21 5.10 9.16
N LEU A 146 9.27 5.91 10.21
CA LEU A 146 8.51 7.16 10.31
C LEU A 146 8.94 8.18 9.26
N PRO A 147 10.23 8.59 9.15
CA PRO A 147 10.68 9.49 8.09
C PRO A 147 10.45 8.93 6.69
N LEU A 148 10.65 7.61 6.49
CA LEU A 148 10.40 6.97 5.21
C LEU A 148 8.92 7.07 4.81
N ALA A 149 7.99 6.86 5.74
CA ALA A 149 6.56 7.05 5.48
C ALA A 149 6.25 8.51 5.08
N PHE A 150 6.84 9.50 5.77
CA PHE A 150 6.69 10.91 5.40
C PHE A 150 7.23 11.20 4.00
N VAL A 151 8.41 10.69 3.64
CA VAL A 151 8.98 10.83 2.29
C VAL A 151 8.05 10.19 1.25
N CYS A 152 7.50 9.01 1.50
CA CYS A 152 6.55 8.37 0.59
C CYS A 152 5.28 9.20 0.39
N ILE A 153 4.70 9.75 1.46
CA ILE A 153 3.45 10.50 1.39
C ILE A 153 3.67 11.90 0.79
N PHE A 154 4.70 12.63 1.21
CA PHE A 154 4.85 14.04 0.86
C PHE A 154 5.75 14.28 -0.37
N ASN A 155 6.61 13.34 -0.74
CA ASN A 155 7.51 13.49 -1.89
C ASN A 155 7.15 12.51 -3.01
N VAL A 156 7.15 11.19 -2.71
CA VAL A 156 6.97 10.17 -3.77
C VAL A 156 5.56 10.23 -4.36
N MET A 157 4.53 10.35 -3.53
CA MET A 157 3.14 10.40 -3.99
C MET A 157 2.87 11.60 -4.91
N PRO A 158 3.23 12.86 -4.58
CA PRO A 158 3.08 13.99 -5.51
C PRO A 158 3.93 13.86 -6.79
N ILE A 159 5.12 13.27 -6.73
CA ILE A 159 5.93 13.00 -7.93
C ILE A 159 5.22 12.02 -8.86
N VAL A 160 4.69 10.93 -8.31
CA VAL A 160 3.90 9.96 -9.10
C VAL A 160 2.66 10.61 -9.68
N PHE A 161 1.95 11.43 -8.89
CA PHE A 161 0.79 12.18 -9.35
C PHE A 161 1.12 13.09 -10.54
N THR A 162 2.14 13.95 -10.41
CA THR A 162 2.55 14.87 -11.48
C THR A 162 3.06 14.11 -12.71
N ALA A 163 3.77 13.00 -12.52
CA ALA A 163 4.20 12.15 -13.62
C ALA A 163 3.01 11.55 -14.37
N LEU A 164 1.97 11.08 -13.67
CA LEU A 164 0.77 10.53 -14.31
C LEU A 164 -0.06 11.61 -15.01
N VAL A 165 -0.17 12.80 -14.43
CA VAL A 165 -0.84 13.95 -15.08
C VAL A 165 -0.19 14.27 -16.44
N ALA A 166 1.14 14.14 -16.56
CA ALA A 166 1.83 14.37 -17.84
C ALA A 166 1.43 13.40 -18.98
N PHE A 167 0.82 12.26 -18.64
CA PHE A 167 0.26 11.30 -19.62
C PHE A 167 -1.22 11.55 -19.94
N THR A 168 -1.81 12.61 -19.41
CA THR A 168 -3.20 13.02 -19.67
C THR A 168 -3.24 14.29 -20.53
N ASN A 169 -4.45 14.67 -20.95
CA ASN A 169 -4.70 15.94 -21.63
C ASN A 169 -5.02 17.09 -20.66
N TYR A 170 -4.69 16.91 -19.36
CA TYR A 170 -4.92 17.95 -18.36
C TYR A 170 -4.12 19.21 -18.67
N GLY A 171 -4.79 20.35 -18.75
CA GLY A 171 -4.18 21.65 -18.94
C GLY A 171 -4.90 22.55 -19.96
N GLY A 172 -4.57 23.84 -19.97
CA GLY A 172 -5.24 24.81 -20.84
C GLY A 172 -6.76 24.92 -20.56
N GLU A 173 -7.57 24.55 -21.53
CA GLU A 173 -9.04 24.57 -21.42
C GLU A 173 -9.63 23.28 -20.82
N ILE A 174 -8.81 22.23 -20.67
CA ILE A 174 -9.24 20.92 -20.15
C ILE A 174 -8.86 20.84 -18.68
N VAL A 175 -9.73 21.43 -17.87
CA VAL A 175 -9.68 21.42 -16.40
C VAL A 175 -11.06 21.10 -15.86
N PRO A 176 -11.19 20.57 -14.64
CA PRO A 176 -12.50 20.33 -14.05
C PRO A 176 -13.42 21.58 -14.16
N PRO A 177 -14.71 21.44 -14.55
CA PRO A 177 -15.52 20.23 -14.61
C PRO A 177 -15.41 19.39 -15.89
N LYS A 178 -14.57 19.77 -16.88
CA LYS A 178 -14.36 18.95 -18.06
C LYS A 178 -13.59 17.69 -17.69
N LEU A 179 -13.94 16.58 -18.31
CA LEU A 179 -13.25 15.31 -18.10
C LEU A 179 -11.86 15.31 -18.71
N VAL A 180 -10.91 14.83 -17.94
CA VAL A 180 -9.54 14.57 -18.36
C VAL A 180 -9.47 13.14 -18.93
N SER A 181 -8.69 12.92 -19.97
CA SER A 181 -8.50 11.61 -20.59
C SER A 181 -7.02 11.23 -20.70
N TRP A 182 -6.76 9.93 -20.75
CA TRP A 182 -5.41 9.42 -20.99
C TRP A 182 -4.99 9.64 -22.42
N THR A 183 -3.91 10.39 -22.65
CA THR A 183 -3.31 10.63 -23.97
C THR A 183 -2.00 9.89 -24.18
N GLY A 184 -1.48 9.25 -23.16
CA GLY A 184 -0.22 8.53 -23.20
C GLY A 184 0.95 9.46 -23.57
N PHE A 185 1.73 9.08 -24.56
CA PHE A 185 2.91 9.85 -25.01
C PHE A 185 2.61 10.99 -26.00
N GLN A 186 1.35 11.28 -26.29
CA GLN A 186 0.99 12.29 -27.30
C GLN A 186 1.50 13.68 -26.93
N SER A 187 1.37 14.08 -25.66
CA SER A 187 1.87 15.36 -25.16
C SER A 187 3.38 15.49 -25.33
N PHE A 188 4.13 14.43 -25.09
CA PHE A 188 5.59 14.41 -25.29
C PHE A 188 5.95 14.50 -26.78
N ARG A 189 5.20 13.80 -27.65
CA ARG A 189 5.41 13.87 -29.11
C ARG A 189 5.24 15.29 -29.62
N VAL A 190 4.22 16.01 -29.16
CA VAL A 190 4.00 17.42 -29.55
C VAL A 190 5.20 18.29 -29.16
N ILE A 191 5.71 18.16 -27.92
CA ILE A 191 6.88 18.90 -27.44
C ILE A 191 8.12 18.64 -28.29
N PHE A 192 8.38 17.37 -28.65
CA PHE A 192 9.56 17.00 -29.45
C PHE A 192 9.41 17.28 -30.95
N THR A 193 8.19 17.45 -31.46
CA THR A 193 7.95 17.68 -32.88
C THR A 193 7.86 19.16 -33.23
N MET A 194 7.41 20.00 -32.31
CA MET A 194 7.35 21.46 -32.54
C MET A 194 8.71 22.09 -32.32
N SER A 195 9.31 22.57 -33.43
CA SER A 195 10.61 23.25 -33.49
C SER A 195 10.73 24.44 -32.50
N GLU A 196 9.64 25.12 -32.25
CA GLU A 196 9.56 26.27 -31.36
C GLU A 196 9.84 25.89 -29.89
N TYR A 197 9.33 24.73 -29.44
CA TYR A 197 9.59 24.22 -28.08
C TYR A 197 11.03 23.76 -27.93
N ILE A 198 11.61 23.10 -28.95
CA ILE A 198 13.02 22.66 -28.93
C ILE A 198 13.96 23.86 -28.83
N GLY A 199 13.67 24.94 -29.59
CA GLY A 199 14.45 26.18 -29.52
C GLY A 199 14.38 26.87 -28.18
N THR A 200 13.24 26.81 -27.49
CA THR A 200 13.07 27.39 -26.13
C THR A 200 13.73 26.54 -25.06
N MET A 201 13.62 25.21 -25.13
CA MET A 201 14.31 24.29 -24.22
C MET A 201 15.84 24.42 -24.33
N GLY A 202 16.39 24.58 -25.53
CA GLY A 202 17.83 24.80 -25.73
C GLY A 202 18.37 26.14 -25.21
N LYS A 203 17.49 27.10 -24.87
CA LYS A 203 17.87 28.37 -24.23
C LYS A 203 17.80 28.33 -22.69
N ILE A 204 17.14 27.32 -22.13
CA ILE A 204 16.90 27.16 -20.68
C ILE A 204 17.92 26.19 -20.06
N LEU A 205 18.46 25.26 -20.86
CA LEU A 205 19.55 24.36 -20.50
C LEU A 205 20.92 24.99 -20.77
#